data_afc61cbc466695460d0b5c949fbbdfc9
#
_entry.id   afc61cbc466695460d0b5c949fbbdfc9
#
_cell.length_a   1.000
_cell.length_b   1.000
_cell.length_c   1.000
_cell.angle_alpha   90.00
_cell.angle_beta   90.00
_cell.angle_gamma   90.00
#
_symmetry.space_group_name_H-M   'P 1'
#
loop_
_entity.id
_entity.type
_entity.pdbx_description
1 polymer ?
#
loop_
_entity_poly.entity_id
_entity_poly.type
_entity_poly.pdbx_seq_one_letter_code
_entity_poly.pdbx_strand_id
1 'polypeptide(L)'
;MKLAIIDIGSNSVRLLLATYENNEWRYEPKQLWTTRLGQRNTDGTLRAESMEASYQAFTDIKKIANEYGADYCFGFATSAVREAANGLAFMERINKYCPMKWRILSGDEEAMYGFYGALGNQLEDGRHYTTIDIGGGSTELALGNKNGVYWSRSRSEER
;
A
#
# COMPACT_ATOMS: atom_id res chain seq x y z
N MET A 1 -6.22 15.93 13.43
CA MET A 1 -5.09 15.26 12.78
C MET A 1 -5.54 14.74 11.42
N LYS A 2 -4.82 15.12 10.35
CA LYS A 2 -5.13 14.71 8.98
C LYS A 2 -4.00 13.86 8.41
N LEU A 3 -4.34 12.76 7.76
CA LEU A 3 -3.38 11.80 7.19
C LEU A 3 -3.59 11.65 5.69
N ALA A 4 -2.49 11.51 4.94
CA ALA A 4 -2.47 10.98 3.58
C ALA A 4 -1.72 9.64 3.59
N ILE A 5 -2.39 8.58 3.17
CA ILE A 5 -1.84 7.23 3.13
C ILE A 5 -1.83 6.77 1.69
N ILE A 6 -0.65 6.40 1.20
CA ILE A 6 -0.42 5.98 -0.18
C ILE A 6 -0.02 4.50 -0.20
N ASP A 7 -0.69 3.74 -1.04
CA ASP A 7 -0.41 2.34 -1.32
C ASP A 7 0.06 2.18 -2.77
N ILE A 8 1.28 1.65 -2.96
CA ILE A 8 1.87 1.34 -4.26
C ILE A 8 1.69 -0.16 -4.53
N GLY A 9 0.58 -0.50 -5.14
CA GLY A 9 0.26 -1.86 -5.54
C GLY A 9 0.72 -2.23 -6.95
N SER A 10 0.52 -3.50 -7.32
CA SER A 10 0.91 -4.04 -8.64
C SER A 10 0.12 -3.43 -9.79
N ASN A 11 -1.16 -3.13 -9.61
CA ASN A 11 -2.02 -2.59 -10.66
C ASN A 11 -2.19 -1.08 -10.57
N SER A 12 -2.15 -0.51 -9.38
CA SER A 12 -2.49 0.88 -9.14
C SER A 12 -1.77 1.46 -7.94
N VAL A 13 -1.57 2.77 -7.97
CA VAL A 13 -1.28 3.59 -6.79
C VAL A 13 -2.60 4.10 -6.23
N ARG A 14 -2.77 4.05 -4.91
CA ARG A 14 -3.98 4.47 -4.21
C ARG A 14 -3.66 5.51 -3.16
N LEU A 15 -4.57 6.48 -3.00
CA LEU A 15 -4.50 7.49 -1.95
C LEU A 15 -5.76 7.38 -1.08
N LEU A 16 -5.55 7.28 0.23
CA LEU A 16 -6.57 7.45 1.25
C LEU A 16 -6.26 8.70 2.06
N LEU A 17 -7.21 9.60 2.14
CA LEU A 17 -7.18 10.73 3.06
C LEU A 17 -8.07 10.44 4.27
N ALA A 18 -7.55 10.73 5.45
CA ALA A 18 -8.27 10.46 6.70
C ALA A 18 -8.12 11.62 7.69
N THR A 19 -9.19 11.97 8.38
CA THR A 19 -9.19 12.93 9.49
C THR A 19 -9.57 12.21 10.79
N TYR A 20 -8.77 12.42 11.85
CA TYR A 20 -9.09 12.00 13.21
C TYR A 20 -9.50 13.21 14.03
N GLU A 21 -10.76 13.25 14.43
CA GLU A 21 -11.36 14.33 15.20
C GLU A 21 -12.44 13.78 16.12
N ASN A 22 -12.58 14.31 17.34
CA ASN A 22 -13.57 13.88 18.33
C ASN A 22 -13.56 12.37 18.62
N ASN A 23 -12.36 11.76 18.67
CA ASN A 23 -12.14 10.31 18.84
C ASN A 23 -12.69 9.44 17.71
N GLU A 24 -12.95 10.01 16.53
CA GLU A 24 -13.47 9.29 15.37
C GLU A 24 -12.61 9.50 14.15
N TRP A 25 -12.52 8.46 13.32
CA TRP A 25 -11.92 8.55 12.00
C TRP A 25 -12.98 8.85 10.95
N ARG A 26 -12.69 9.82 10.09
CA ARG A 26 -13.44 10.09 8.86
C ARG A 26 -12.54 9.89 7.68
N TYR A 27 -13.07 9.25 6.63
CA TYR A 27 -12.32 8.90 5.44
C TYR A 27 -12.92 9.58 4.23
N GLU A 28 -12.08 10.17 3.40
CA GLU A 28 -12.48 10.63 2.08
C GLU A 28 -12.55 9.45 1.08
N PRO A 29 -13.28 9.58 -0.02
CA PRO A 29 -13.29 8.58 -1.08
C PRO A 29 -11.87 8.27 -1.56
N LYS A 30 -11.53 6.98 -1.64
CA LYS A 30 -10.23 6.53 -2.15
C LYS A 30 -10.04 6.99 -3.59
N GLN A 31 -8.84 7.52 -3.87
CA GLN A 31 -8.42 7.87 -5.22
C GLN A 31 -7.45 6.82 -5.75
N LEU A 32 -7.49 6.57 -7.05
CA LEU A 32 -6.76 5.49 -7.69
C LEU A 32 -6.17 5.94 -9.03
N TRP A 33 -4.90 5.61 -9.27
CA TRP A 33 -4.18 5.78 -10.53
C TRP A 33 -3.70 4.42 -11.03
N THR A 34 -4.10 4.03 -12.23
CA THR A 34 -3.66 2.77 -12.85
C THR A 34 -2.24 2.92 -13.37
N THR A 35 -1.28 2.24 -12.75
CA THR A 35 0.15 2.34 -13.07
C THR A 35 0.75 1.04 -13.61
N ARG A 36 0.14 -0.11 -13.29
CA ARG A 36 0.52 -1.45 -13.76
C ARG A 36 1.98 -1.82 -13.47
N LEU A 37 2.50 -1.44 -12.30
CA LEU A 37 3.87 -1.75 -11.88
C LEU A 37 4.18 -3.26 -11.82
N GLY A 38 3.16 -4.11 -11.65
CA GLY A 38 3.31 -5.57 -11.71
C GLY A 38 3.70 -6.12 -13.09
N GLN A 39 3.53 -5.33 -14.16
CA GLN A 39 4.01 -5.70 -15.48
C GLN A 39 5.51 -5.39 -15.60
N ARG A 40 6.34 -6.43 -15.51
CA ARG A 40 7.81 -6.31 -15.56
C ARG A 40 8.38 -6.61 -16.93
N ASN A 41 9.61 -6.18 -17.14
CA ASN A 41 10.44 -6.63 -18.24
C ASN A 41 10.95 -8.06 -17.98
N THR A 42 11.47 -8.72 -19.01
CA THR A 42 12.00 -10.09 -18.92
C THR A 42 13.21 -10.23 -17.98
N ASP A 43 13.91 -9.13 -17.69
CA ASP A 43 15.01 -9.07 -16.73
C ASP A 43 14.55 -8.80 -15.28
N GLY A 44 13.25 -8.80 -15.02
CA GLY A 44 12.66 -8.55 -13.71
C GLY A 44 12.60 -7.08 -13.28
N THR A 45 12.93 -6.13 -14.16
CA THR A 45 12.84 -4.70 -13.88
C THR A 45 11.42 -4.16 -14.09
N LEU A 46 11.06 -3.09 -13.38
CA LEU A 46 9.84 -2.31 -13.63
C LEU A 46 9.93 -1.65 -15.01
N ARG A 47 8.84 -1.66 -15.76
CA ARG A 47 8.77 -1.03 -17.07
C ARG A 47 8.84 0.50 -16.97
N ALA A 48 9.50 1.14 -17.94
CA ALA A 48 9.67 2.57 -17.96
C ALA A 48 8.32 3.31 -17.97
N GLU A 49 7.36 2.85 -18.77
CA GLU A 49 6.01 3.43 -18.87
C GLU A 49 5.23 3.32 -17.54
N SER A 50 5.35 2.21 -16.82
CA SER A 50 4.71 2.03 -15.51
C SER A 50 5.33 2.92 -14.44
N MET A 51 6.65 3.10 -14.47
CA MET A 51 7.35 4.03 -13.58
C MET A 51 6.94 5.48 -13.87
N GLU A 52 6.86 5.88 -15.14
CA GLU A 52 6.46 7.24 -15.52
C GLU A 52 5.00 7.55 -15.11
N ALA A 53 4.08 6.62 -15.37
CA ALA A 53 2.70 6.72 -14.89
C ALA A 53 2.63 6.89 -13.36
N SER A 54 3.52 6.20 -12.62
CA SER A 54 3.60 6.34 -11.16
C SER A 54 4.13 7.72 -10.74
N TYR A 55 5.14 8.26 -11.41
CA TYR A 55 5.66 9.60 -11.09
C TYR A 55 4.61 10.68 -11.32
N GLN A 56 3.80 10.54 -12.37
CA GLN A 56 2.66 11.44 -12.60
C GLN A 56 1.64 11.34 -11.47
N ALA A 57 1.28 10.11 -11.07
CA ALA A 57 0.39 9.88 -9.93
C ALA A 57 0.89 10.54 -8.64
N PHE A 58 2.21 10.45 -8.35
CA PHE A 58 2.79 11.10 -7.16
C PHE A 58 2.78 12.62 -7.23
N THR A 59 2.86 13.19 -8.42
CA THR A 59 2.71 14.64 -8.60
C THR A 59 1.29 15.08 -8.20
N ASP A 60 0.28 14.34 -8.66
CA ASP A 60 -1.12 14.60 -8.31
C ASP A 60 -1.38 14.38 -6.82
N ILE A 61 -0.89 13.27 -6.27
CA ILE A 61 -1.02 12.91 -4.84
C ILE A 61 -0.43 13.99 -3.95
N LYS A 62 0.77 14.48 -4.27
CA LYS A 62 1.41 15.56 -3.53
C LYS A 62 0.56 16.83 -3.49
N LYS A 63 -0.01 17.21 -4.65
CA LYS A 63 -0.92 18.35 -4.75
C LYS A 63 -2.15 18.15 -3.86
N ILE A 64 -2.82 17.01 -4.00
CA ILE A 64 -4.04 16.67 -3.26
C ILE A 64 -3.77 16.61 -1.75
N ALA A 65 -2.68 16.00 -1.30
CA ALA A 65 -2.31 15.93 0.12
C ALA A 65 -2.04 17.31 0.72
N ASN A 66 -1.39 18.20 -0.05
CA ASN A 66 -1.14 19.58 0.36
C ASN A 66 -2.46 20.40 0.44
N GLU A 67 -3.34 20.27 -0.56
CA GLU A 67 -4.64 20.95 -0.58
C GLU A 67 -5.56 20.45 0.55
N TYR A 68 -5.47 19.17 0.89
CA TYR A 68 -6.17 18.59 2.03
C TYR A 68 -5.64 19.10 3.38
N GLY A 69 -4.37 19.54 3.40
CA GLY A 69 -3.67 19.96 4.61
C GLY A 69 -3.29 18.78 5.48
N ALA A 70 -2.74 17.70 4.88
CA ALA A 70 -2.30 16.53 5.61
C ALA A 70 -1.16 16.86 6.57
N ASP A 71 -1.33 16.56 7.86
CA ASP A 71 -0.31 16.73 8.90
C ASP A 71 0.81 15.68 8.73
N TYR A 72 0.44 14.48 8.26
CA TYR A 72 1.38 13.37 8.04
C TYR A 72 1.05 12.66 6.73
N CYS A 73 2.13 12.28 6.02
CA CYS A 73 2.05 11.48 4.79
C CYS A 73 2.87 10.20 4.97
N PHE A 74 2.25 9.06 4.69
CA PHE A 74 2.86 7.74 4.75
C PHE A 74 2.67 7.02 3.41
N GLY A 75 3.71 6.38 2.93
CA GLY A 75 3.64 5.59 1.70
C GLY A 75 4.17 4.17 1.90
N PHE A 76 3.46 3.22 1.35
CA PHE A 76 3.79 1.81 1.39
C PHE A 76 3.90 1.26 -0.04
N ALA A 77 4.92 0.45 -0.28
CA ALA A 77 5.10 -0.28 -1.53
C ALA A 77 5.07 -1.78 -1.23
N THR A 78 4.48 -2.56 -2.11
CA THR A 78 4.21 -3.97 -1.90
C THR A 78 4.94 -4.84 -2.94
N SER A 79 4.43 -6.02 -3.26
CA SER A 79 5.08 -7.05 -4.07
C SER A 79 5.69 -6.56 -5.38
N ALA A 80 5.02 -5.66 -6.12
CA ALA A 80 5.53 -5.17 -7.41
C ALA A 80 6.88 -4.48 -7.29
N VAL A 81 7.06 -3.68 -6.24
CA VAL A 81 8.31 -2.94 -5.96
C VAL A 81 9.31 -3.82 -5.21
N ARG A 82 8.83 -4.56 -4.21
CA ARG A 82 9.66 -5.45 -3.36
C ARG A 82 10.47 -6.44 -4.19
N GLU A 83 9.87 -6.98 -5.23
CA GLU A 83 10.46 -8.06 -6.04
C GLU A 83 11.13 -7.56 -7.31
N ALA A 84 11.03 -6.28 -7.64
CA ALA A 84 11.63 -5.73 -8.83
C ALA A 84 13.13 -5.49 -8.65
N ALA A 85 13.93 -5.88 -9.65
CA ALA A 85 15.39 -5.69 -9.63
C ALA A 85 15.80 -4.21 -9.47
N ASN A 86 15.00 -3.28 -9.97
CA ASN A 86 15.20 -1.84 -9.85
C ASN A 86 14.25 -1.16 -8.83
N GLY A 87 13.60 -1.93 -7.95
CA GLY A 87 12.59 -1.43 -7.02
C GLY A 87 13.13 -0.39 -6.04
N LEU A 88 14.32 -0.60 -5.47
CA LEU A 88 14.96 0.37 -4.57
C LEU A 88 15.26 1.70 -5.29
N ALA A 89 15.84 1.65 -6.48
CA ALA A 89 16.13 2.84 -7.29
C ALA A 89 14.83 3.61 -7.66
N PHE A 90 13.76 2.89 -7.93
CA PHE A 90 12.43 3.46 -8.13
C PHE A 90 11.94 4.21 -6.88
N MET A 91 12.05 3.61 -5.69
CA MET A 91 11.65 4.26 -4.44
C MET A 91 12.50 5.48 -4.08
N GLU A 92 13.80 5.43 -4.33
CA GLU A 92 14.69 6.59 -4.17
C GLU A 92 14.26 7.77 -5.05
N ARG A 93 13.87 7.46 -6.30
CA ARG A 93 13.36 8.47 -7.23
C ARG A 93 12.03 9.03 -6.78
N ILE A 94 11.08 8.19 -6.34
CA ILE A 94 9.80 8.63 -5.77
C ILE A 94 10.03 9.60 -4.61
N ASN A 95 10.94 9.27 -3.70
CA ASN A 95 11.20 10.10 -2.54
C ASN A 95 11.72 11.52 -2.90
N LYS A 96 12.33 11.68 -4.08
CA LYS A 96 12.70 13.01 -4.61
C LYS A 96 11.48 13.81 -5.09
N TYR A 97 10.48 13.14 -5.71
CA TYR A 97 9.25 13.79 -6.18
C TYR A 97 8.28 14.09 -5.04
N CYS A 98 8.12 13.15 -4.14
CA CYS A 98 7.18 13.21 -3.04
C CYS A 98 7.85 12.78 -1.73
N PRO A 99 8.63 13.68 -1.09
CA PRO A 99 9.31 13.37 0.17
C PRO A 99 8.31 13.06 1.27
N MET A 100 8.33 11.82 1.77
CA MET A 100 7.51 11.37 2.90
C MET A 100 8.11 10.10 3.52
N LYS A 101 7.44 9.54 4.53
CA LYS A 101 7.87 8.27 5.13
C LYS A 101 7.44 7.11 4.24
N TRP A 102 8.37 6.62 3.42
CA TRP A 102 8.17 5.46 2.55
C TRP A 102 8.67 4.18 3.22
N ARG A 103 7.93 3.09 3.03
CA ARG A 103 8.35 1.73 3.41
C ARG A 103 8.00 0.75 2.30
N ILE A 104 8.89 -0.20 2.05
CA ILE A 104 8.58 -1.40 1.28
C ILE A 104 8.18 -2.46 2.31
N LEU A 105 6.94 -2.92 2.25
CA LEU A 105 6.41 -3.92 3.17
C LEU A 105 6.95 -5.31 2.81
N SER A 106 7.31 -6.09 3.82
CA SER A 106 7.46 -7.53 3.65
C SER A 106 6.08 -8.17 3.39
N GLY A 107 6.08 -9.41 2.87
CA GLY A 107 4.82 -10.14 2.68
C GLY A 107 4.04 -10.36 3.97
N ASP A 108 4.74 -10.58 5.09
CA ASP A 108 4.11 -10.73 6.41
C ASP A 108 3.50 -9.41 6.92
N GLU A 109 4.18 -8.29 6.71
CA GLU A 109 3.63 -6.95 7.03
C GLU A 109 2.41 -6.64 6.17
N GLU A 110 2.45 -6.97 4.87
CA GLU A 110 1.34 -6.80 3.94
C GLU A 110 0.11 -7.61 4.40
N ALA A 111 0.31 -8.90 4.73
CA ALA A 111 -0.72 -9.77 5.28
C ALA A 111 -1.29 -9.26 6.62
N MET A 112 -0.43 -8.78 7.52
CA MET A 112 -0.84 -8.23 8.81
C MET A 112 -1.68 -6.95 8.63
N TYR A 113 -1.25 -6.01 7.81
CA TYR A 113 -2.01 -4.79 7.54
C TYR A 113 -3.32 -5.09 6.81
N GLY A 114 -3.33 -6.05 5.88
CA GLY A 114 -4.53 -6.55 5.22
C GLY A 114 -5.54 -7.13 6.23
N PHE A 115 -5.05 -7.93 7.19
CA PHE A 115 -5.87 -8.50 8.26
C PHE A 115 -6.57 -7.41 9.08
N TYR A 116 -5.84 -6.43 9.59
CA TYR A 116 -6.43 -5.33 10.37
C TYR A 116 -7.30 -4.43 9.52
N GLY A 117 -6.93 -4.18 8.27
CA GLY A 117 -7.71 -3.36 7.35
C GLY A 117 -9.06 -3.99 6.97
N ALA A 118 -9.11 -5.31 6.82
CA ALA A 118 -10.34 -6.04 6.48
C ALA A 118 -11.30 -6.17 7.67
N LEU A 119 -10.76 -6.41 8.87
CA LEU A 119 -11.57 -6.70 10.05
C LEU A 119 -11.88 -5.45 10.89
N GLY A 120 -10.94 -4.51 10.98
CA GLY A 120 -11.15 -3.25 11.70
C GLY A 120 -11.72 -3.47 13.11
N ASN A 121 -12.89 -2.88 13.38
CA ASN A 121 -13.58 -2.99 14.67
C ASN A 121 -14.41 -4.29 14.83
N GLN A 122 -14.35 -5.22 13.87
CA GLN A 122 -15.11 -6.50 13.94
C GLN A 122 -14.40 -7.57 14.75
N LEU A 123 -13.19 -7.29 15.26
CA LEU A 123 -12.43 -8.23 16.08
C LEU A 123 -13.06 -8.39 17.46
N GLU A 124 -13.66 -9.56 17.72
CA GLU A 124 -14.32 -9.91 18.98
C GLU A 124 -13.42 -10.78 19.84
N ASP A 125 -13.61 -10.71 21.18
CA ASP A 125 -12.88 -11.55 22.12
C ASP A 125 -13.21 -13.04 21.93
N GLY A 126 -12.18 -13.89 22.00
CA GLY A 126 -12.31 -15.35 21.88
C GLY A 126 -12.55 -15.86 20.46
N ARG A 127 -12.68 -15.00 19.46
CA ARG A 127 -12.82 -15.41 18.05
C ARG A 127 -11.51 -15.41 17.31
N HIS A 128 -11.41 -16.34 16.36
CA HIS A 128 -10.31 -16.44 15.39
C HIS A 128 -10.82 -16.09 14.00
N TYR A 129 -9.98 -15.39 13.24
CA TYR A 129 -10.31 -14.90 11.92
C TYR A 129 -9.24 -15.31 10.92
N THR A 130 -9.67 -15.53 9.70
CA THR A 130 -8.79 -15.74 8.55
C THR A 130 -9.11 -14.68 7.51
N THR A 131 -8.10 -14.01 6.99
CA THR A 131 -8.21 -13.13 5.84
C THR A 131 -7.46 -13.70 4.66
N ILE A 132 -8.02 -13.51 3.48
CA ILE A 132 -7.41 -13.82 2.19
C ILE A 132 -7.50 -12.54 1.37
N ASP A 133 -6.34 -11.96 1.04
CA ASP A 133 -6.23 -10.81 0.15
C ASP A 133 -5.61 -11.25 -1.17
N ILE A 134 -6.38 -11.14 -2.26
CA ILE A 134 -5.93 -11.51 -3.60
C ILE A 134 -5.62 -10.24 -4.36
N GLY A 135 -4.34 -9.89 -4.41
CA GLY A 135 -3.81 -8.73 -5.09
C GLY A 135 -3.51 -8.96 -6.57
N GLY A 136 -2.98 -7.93 -7.22
CA GLY A 136 -2.57 -8.00 -8.63
C GLY A 136 -1.20 -8.65 -8.85
N GLY A 137 -0.41 -8.92 -7.81
CA GLY A 137 0.95 -9.47 -7.89
C GLY A 137 1.29 -10.45 -6.77
N SER A 138 0.44 -10.55 -5.75
CA SER A 138 0.59 -11.51 -4.66
C SER A 138 -0.76 -11.85 -4.05
N THR A 139 -0.78 -12.92 -3.26
CA THR A 139 -1.92 -13.32 -2.43
C THR A 139 -1.42 -13.51 -1.00
N GLU A 140 -2.08 -12.82 -0.09
CA GLU A 140 -1.78 -12.84 1.34
C GLU A 140 -2.85 -13.63 2.10
N LEU A 141 -2.37 -14.48 3.02
CA LEU A 141 -3.19 -15.19 4.00
C LEU A 141 -2.75 -14.77 5.40
N ALA A 142 -3.71 -14.46 6.27
CA ALA A 142 -3.41 -14.21 7.67
C ALA A 142 -4.45 -14.86 8.58
N LEU A 143 -3.96 -15.45 9.67
CA LEU A 143 -4.78 -15.97 10.77
C LEU A 143 -4.45 -15.17 12.03
N GLY A 144 -5.48 -14.72 12.70
CA GLY A 144 -5.32 -13.88 13.89
C GLY A 144 -6.57 -13.84 14.76
N ASN A 145 -6.48 -13.05 15.80
CA ASN A 145 -7.57 -12.72 16.69
C ASN A 145 -7.41 -11.27 17.16
N LYS A 146 -8.19 -10.84 18.15
CA LYS A 146 -8.11 -9.48 18.70
C LYS A 146 -6.72 -9.13 19.26
N ASN A 147 -5.93 -10.12 19.68
CA ASN A 147 -4.59 -9.93 20.26
C ASN A 147 -3.49 -9.83 19.18
N GLY A 148 -3.79 -10.14 17.93
CA GLY A 148 -2.88 -10.01 16.81
C GLY A 148 -2.93 -11.17 15.82
N VAL A 149 -2.11 -11.00 14.76
CA VAL A 149 -1.85 -12.05 13.76
C VAL A 149 -0.79 -12.99 14.33
N TYR A 150 -1.07 -14.28 14.36
CA TYR A 150 -0.16 -15.32 14.86
C TYR A 150 0.37 -16.23 13.76
N TRP A 151 -0.18 -16.14 12.56
CA TRP A 151 0.33 -16.80 11.37
C TRP A 151 -0.01 -15.97 10.13
N SER A 152 0.95 -15.83 9.21
CA SER A 152 0.75 -15.19 7.93
C SER A 152 1.55 -15.87 6.83
N ARG A 153 1.14 -15.70 5.60
CA ARG A 153 1.86 -16.11 4.42
C ARG A 153 1.49 -15.21 3.24
N SER A 154 2.51 -14.69 2.59
CA SER A 154 2.38 -14.04 1.28
C SER A 154 2.95 -14.96 0.21
N ARG A 155 2.29 -15.02 -0.93
CA ARG A 155 2.73 -15.75 -2.10
C ARG A 155 2.63 -14.85 -3.32
N SER A 156 3.77 -14.59 -3.95
CA SER A 156 3.82 -13.84 -5.21
C SER A 156 3.23 -14.68 -6.33
N GLU A 157 2.49 -14.03 -7.23
CA GLU A 157 2.02 -14.66 -8.45
C GLU A 157 3.18 -14.76 -9.44
N GLU A 158 3.58 -15.98 -9.76
CA GLU A 158 4.52 -16.24 -10.86
C GLU A 158 3.81 -15.94 -12.18
N ARG A 159 4.32 -14.93 -12.91
CA ARG A 159 3.89 -14.58 -14.26
C ARG A 159 5.01 -14.75 -15.26
#